data_e1104b52aef87ecc24364ad6eb21d7d2
#
_entry.id   e1104b52aef87ecc24364ad6eb21d7d2
#
_cell.length_a   1.000
_cell.length_b   1.000
_cell.length_c   1.000
_cell.angle_alpha   90.00
_cell.angle_beta   90.00
_cell.angle_gamma   90.00
#
_symmetry.space_group_name_H-M   'P 1'
#
loop_
_entity.id
_entity.type
_entity.pdbx_description
1 polymer ?
#
loop_
_entity_poly.entity_id
_entity_poly.type
_entity_poly.pdbx_seq_one_letter_code
_entity_poly.pdbx_strand_id
1 'polypeptide(L)'
;MEDRLYKKLEAYGRSDFYPFHMPGHKRNPLAVDGDFPVERDITEINGFDNLHHAEDILKRAQEDVARLYGVPESFYSINGSSGAILAAVSAAVDKGGQILVARNCHKAVYHAIYLRDLGATYIYPHEDPKLGINGGISPSCVEMYLAENPEIEAVLITSPTYDGIVSDVAKIAEVAHHYGVPLIVDEAHGAHFRFSDYFPVSAAQLGADVVINSVHKTLPCLTQTGVIHLCSERISREKLKRFLRIYQSSSPSYILMSSIDACMDKLEREGDEMFQVFTDNLEKALSLIHISEPTRH
;
A
#
# COMPACT_ATOMS: atom_id res chain seq x y z
N MET A 1 -23.89 -8.76 -5.08
CA MET A 1 -23.08 -8.56 -6.31
C MET A 1 -23.33 -7.23 -7.04
N GLU A 2 -24.43 -6.53 -6.78
CA GLU A 2 -24.71 -5.20 -7.41
C GLU A 2 -24.08 -4.01 -6.66
N ASP A 3 -23.53 -4.23 -5.47
CA ASP A 3 -23.04 -3.18 -4.55
C ASP A 3 -21.55 -2.84 -4.69
N ARG A 4 -20.91 -3.22 -5.79
CA ARG A 4 -19.50 -2.87 -6.05
C ARG A 4 -19.38 -1.50 -6.69
N LEU A 5 -18.41 -0.69 -6.26
CA LEU A 5 -18.17 0.65 -6.78
C LEU A 5 -17.96 0.66 -8.29
N TYR A 6 -17.13 -0.24 -8.82
CA TYR A 6 -16.84 -0.29 -10.25
C TYR A 6 -18.08 -0.60 -11.10
N LYS A 7 -18.96 -1.52 -10.63
CA LYS A 7 -20.23 -1.84 -11.33
C LYS A 7 -21.21 -0.67 -11.29
N LYS A 8 -21.29 0.01 -10.14
CA LYS A 8 -22.15 1.18 -10.00
C LYS A 8 -21.70 2.33 -10.90
N LEU A 9 -20.36 2.55 -11.03
CA LEU A 9 -19.81 3.52 -11.98
C LEU A 9 -20.08 3.16 -13.43
N GLU A 10 -19.98 1.88 -13.80
CA GLU A 10 -20.35 1.42 -15.14
C GLU A 10 -21.81 1.64 -15.46
N ALA A 11 -22.69 1.32 -14.52
CA ALA A 11 -24.14 1.56 -14.67
C ALA A 11 -24.45 3.07 -14.79
N TYR A 12 -23.79 3.89 -13.97
CA TYR A 12 -23.91 5.34 -14.04
C TYR A 12 -23.37 5.88 -15.39
N GLY A 13 -22.24 5.38 -15.86
CA GLY A 13 -21.67 5.75 -17.15
C GLY A 13 -22.61 5.51 -18.35
N ARG A 14 -23.45 4.47 -18.27
CA ARG A 14 -24.45 4.13 -19.28
C ARG A 14 -25.80 4.83 -19.12
N SER A 15 -25.98 5.58 -18.00
CA SER A 15 -27.23 6.28 -17.73
C SER A 15 -27.40 7.53 -18.60
N ASP A 16 -28.62 7.99 -18.77
CA ASP A 16 -28.99 9.21 -19.48
C ASP A 16 -29.00 10.47 -18.60
N PHE A 17 -28.54 10.35 -17.34
CA PHE A 17 -28.43 11.50 -16.45
C PHE A 17 -27.49 12.56 -17.00
N TYR A 18 -27.98 13.79 -17.14
CA TYR A 18 -27.15 14.94 -17.46
C TYR A 18 -26.43 15.47 -16.19
N PRO A 19 -25.08 15.52 -16.17
CA PRO A 19 -24.36 15.85 -14.96
C PRO A 19 -24.24 17.37 -14.75
N PHE A 20 -24.99 17.90 -13.78
CA PHE A 20 -24.78 19.28 -13.32
C PHE A 20 -23.63 19.39 -12.30
N HIS A 21 -23.06 18.25 -11.91
CA HIS A 21 -21.91 18.16 -11.01
C HIS A 21 -20.56 18.25 -11.74
N MET A 22 -19.45 18.31 -11.00
CA MET A 22 -18.08 18.15 -11.51
C MET A 22 -17.81 16.69 -11.93
N PRO A 23 -16.84 16.41 -12.80
CA PRO A 23 -15.87 17.31 -13.44
C PRO A 23 -16.45 18.16 -14.60
N GLY A 24 -15.59 19.07 -15.12
CA GLY A 24 -15.98 20.06 -16.15
C GLY A 24 -16.32 19.47 -17.52
N HIS A 25 -15.85 18.27 -17.89
CA HIS A 25 -16.19 17.56 -19.12
C HIS A 25 -17.65 17.09 -19.17
N LYS A 26 -18.37 17.13 -18.04
CA LYS A 26 -19.80 16.79 -17.96
C LYS A 26 -20.17 15.45 -18.59
N ARG A 27 -19.32 14.40 -18.39
CA ARG A 27 -19.48 13.06 -18.98
C ARG A 27 -19.60 13.05 -20.51
N ASN A 28 -19.17 14.14 -21.17
CA ASN A 28 -19.22 14.27 -22.61
C ASN A 28 -17.89 13.85 -23.24
N PRO A 29 -17.81 12.70 -23.95
CA PRO A 29 -16.58 12.26 -24.60
C PRO A 29 -16.04 13.25 -25.64
N LEU A 30 -16.92 14.09 -26.21
CA LEU A 30 -16.53 15.12 -27.18
C LEU A 30 -15.90 16.37 -26.52
N ALA A 31 -15.91 16.47 -25.20
CA ALA A 31 -15.32 17.61 -24.47
C ALA A 31 -13.80 17.48 -24.30
N VAL A 32 -13.24 16.34 -24.58
CA VAL A 32 -11.79 16.05 -24.46
C VAL A 32 -11.34 15.26 -25.68
N ASP A 33 -10.10 15.56 -26.15
CA ASP A 33 -9.48 14.77 -27.19
C ASP A 33 -8.83 13.52 -26.59
N GLY A 34 -9.10 12.34 -27.15
CA GLY A 34 -8.56 11.06 -26.71
C GLY A 34 -9.63 10.14 -26.08
N ASP A 35 -9.24 8.89 -25.87
CA ASP A 35 -10.10 7.85 -25.29
C ASP A 35 -9.96 7.83 -23.76
N PHE A 36 -10.67 8.74 -23.10
CA PHE A 36 -10.72 8.83 -21.64
C PHE A 36 -12.07 8.33 -21.10
N PRO A 37 -12.12 7.69 -19.92
CA PRO A 37 -13.34 7.14 -19.34
C PRO A 37 -14.22 8.22 -18.69
N VAL A 38 -14.47 9.31 -19.42
CA VAL A 38 -15.16 10.52 -18.90
C VAL A 38 -16.60 10.25 -18.42
N GLU A 39 -17.26 9.23 -18.97
CA GLU A 39 -18.61 8.84 -18.58
C GLU A 39 -18.68 8.31 -17.14
N ARG A 40 -17.55 7.80 -16.64
CA ARG A 40 -17.38 7.20 -15.30
C ARG A 40 -16.55 8.06 -14.37
N ASP A 41 -15.97 9.14 -14.87
CA ASP A 41 -15.18 10.06 -14.05
C ASP A 41 -16.12 11.05 -13.35
N ILE A 42 -16.17 10.92 -12.03
CA ILE A 42 -17.05 11.69 -11.15
C ILE A 42 -16.28 12.19 -9.93
N THR A 43 -16.90 13.08 -9.18
CA THR A 43 -16.53 13.44 -7.81
C THR A 43 -17.45 12.77 -6.79
N GLU A 44 -17.42 13.21 -5.55
CA GLU A 44 -18.31 12.80 -4.47
C GLU A 44 -19.75 13.29 -4.70
N ILE A 45 -20.53 12.52 -5.45
CA ILE A 45 -21.93 12.79 -5.74
C ILE A 45 -22.86 11.84 -4.96
N ASN A 46 -24.13 12.20 -4.87
CA ASN A 46 -25.12 11.40 -4.16
C ASN A 46 -25.13 9.93 -4.64
N GLY A 47 -25.04 9.03 -3.71
CA GLY A 47 -25.01 7.59 -3.94
C GLY A 47 -23.62 7.00 -4.24
N PHE A 48 -22.55 7.80 -4.33
CA PHE A 48 -21.19 7.32 -4.58
C PHE A 48 -20.24 7.52 -3.40
N ASP A 49 -20.77 7.99 -2.25
CA ASP A 49 -20.01 8.17 -1.01
C ASP A 49 -18.90 9.23 -1.12
N ASN A 50 -18.10 9.39 -0.08
CA ASN A 50 -16.95 10.30 -0.03
C ASN A 50 -15.77 9.59 0.64
N LEU A 51 -14.62 9.48 -0.03
CA LEU A 51 -13.45 8.76 0.50
C LEU A 51 -13.02 9.27 1.88
N HIS A 52 -13.12 10.57 2.12
CA HIS A 52 -12.67 11.18 3.37
C HIS A 52 -13.69 11.08 4.52
N HIS A 53 -14.93 10.68 4.19
CA HIS A 53 -16.05 10.47 5.11
C HIS A 53 -16.88 9.26 4.65
N ALA A 54 -16.18 8.14 4.40
CA ALA A 54 -16.80 6.93 3.88
C ALA A 54 -17.80 6.33 4.88
N GLU A 55 -19.07 6.24 4.44
CA GLU A 55 -20.19 5.74 5.25
C GLU A 55 -20.95 4.61 4.55
N ASP A 56 -20.83 4.48 3.23
CA ASP A 56 -21.60 3.55 2.41
C ASP A 56 -20.67 2.70 1.48
N ILE A 57 -20.71 2.91 0.18
CA ILE A 57 -20.05 2.05 -0.82
C ILE A 57 -18.53 2.05 -0.70
N LEU A 58 -17.91 3.19 -0.43
CA LEU A 58 -16.47 3.28 -0.21
C LEU A 58 -16.05 2.69 1.14
N LYS A 59 -16.91 2.81 2.17
CA LYS A 59 -16.67 2.13 3.44
C LYS A 59 -16.66 0.62 3.23
N ARG A 60 -17.70 0.06 2.61
CA ARG A 60 -17.78 -1.38 2.32
C ARG A 60 -16.60 -1.86 1.47
N ALA A 61 -16.22 -1.11 0.45
CA ALA A 61 -15.08 -1.46 -0.40
C ALA A 61 -13.77 -1.53 0.40
N GLN A 62 -13.55 -0.63 1.36
CA GLN A 62 -12.38 -0.66 2.24
C GLN A 62 -12.46 -1.80 3.29
N GLU A 63 -13.66 -2.11 3.79
CA GLU A 63 -13.90 -3.26 4.66
C GLU A 63 -13.65 -4.59 3.92
N ASP A 64 -14.01 -4.69 2.64
CA ASP A 64 -13.68 -5.86 1.81
C ASP A 64 -12.17 -6.05 1.63
N VAL A 65 -11.42 -4.96 1.42
CA VAL A 65 -9.95 -5.03 1.40
C VAL A 65 -9.42 -5.52 2.74
N ALA A 66 -9.89 -4.97 3.85
CA ALA A 66 -9.46 -5.38 5.19
C ALA A 66 -9.72 -6.88 5.42
N ARG A 67 -10.89 -7.37 5.04
CA ARG A 67 -11.26 -8.78 5.12
C ARG A 67 -10.34 -9.67 4.27
N LEU A 68 -10.08 -9.30 3.03
CA LEU A 68 -9.22 -10.08 2.12
C LEU A 68 -7.78 -10.15 2.61
N TYR A 69 -7.25 -9.05 3.15
CA TYR A 69 -5.91 -9.03 3.74
C TYR A 69 -5.86 -9.60 5.17
N GLY A 70 -7.00 -9.85 5.80
CA GLY A 70 -7.08 -10.39 7.17
C GLY A 70 -6.58 -9.40 8.22
N VAL A 71 -6.91 -8.12 8.06
CA VAL A 71 -6.50 -7.00 8.94
C VAL A 71 -7.73 -6.31 9.54
N PRO A 72 -7.60 -5.60 10.67
CA PRO A 72 -8.71 -4.87 11.29
C PRO A 72 -9.30 -3.78 10.40
N GLU A 73 -8.46 -2.96 9.75
CA GLU A 73 -8.90 -1.87 8.89
C GLU A 73 -7.95 -1.65 7.71
N SER A 74 -8.53 -1.22 6.59
CA SER A 74 -7.79 -0.80 5.40
C SER A 74 -8.35 0.50 4.86
N PHE A 75 -7.47 1.33 4.28
CA PHE A 75 -7.85 2.59 3.66
C PHE A 75 -7.26 2.70 2.26
N TYR A 76 -8.02 3.25 1.33
CA TYR A 76 -7.54 3.56 -0.01
C TYR A 76 -6.57 4.74 0.01
N SER A 77 -5.50 4.62 -0.76
CA SER A 77 -4.58 5.70 -1.06
C SER A 77 -4.49 5.88 -2.58
N ILE A 78 -5.19 6.90 -3.08
CA ILE A 78 -5.17 7.25 -4.52
C ILE A 78 -3.98 8.16 -4.87
N ASN A 79 -3.19 8.55 -3.90
CA ASN A 79 -1.88 9.19 -4.09
C ASN A 79 -0.72 8.19 -3.95
N GLY A 80 -1.01 6.91 -4.21
CA GLY A 80 -0.06 5.81 -4.16
C GLY A 80 0.41 5.48 -2.74
N SER A 81 1.34 4.54 -2.65
CA SER A 81 2.04 4.27 -1.38
C SER A 81 2.81 5.50 -0.89
N SER A 82 3.19 6.44 -1.76
CA SER A 82 3.84 7.68 -1.34
C SER A 82 2.97 8.49 -0.38
N GLY A 83 1.69 8.72 -0.72
CA GLY A 83 0.73 9.38 0.16
C GLY A 83 0.45 8.59 1.44
N ALA A 84 0.38 7.26 1.32
CA ALA A 84 0.19 6.36 2.46
C ALA A 84 1.38 6.40 3.44
N ILE A 85 2.63 6.41 2.94
CA ILE A 85 3.85 6.54 3.75
C ILE A 85 3.86 7.87 4.51
N LEU A 86 3.56 8.99 3.80
CA LEU A 86 3.45 10.30 4.45
C LEU A 86 2.44 10.27 5.60
N ALA A 87 1.28 9.65 5.37
CA ALA A 87 0.23 9.56 6.38
C ALA A 87 0.62 8.65 7.56
N ALA A 88 1.21 7.49 7.29
CA ALA A 88 1.66 6.54 8.31
C ALA A 88 2.71 7.15 9.24
N VAL A 89 3.77 7.72 8.67
CA VAL A 89 4.85 8.37 9.44
C VAL A 89 4.29 9.55 10.24
N SER A 90 3.42 10.37 9.62
CA SER A 90 2.83 11.52 10.32
C SER A 90 1.86 11.14 11.44
N ALA A 91 1.25 9.95 11.37
CA ALA A 91 0.38 9.43 12.41
C ALA A 91 1.14 8.77 13.55
N ALA A 92 2.29 8.16 13.25
CA ALA A 92 3.11 7.41 14.21
C ALA A 92 4.08 8.32 15.00
N VAL A 93 4.58 9.39 14.38
CA VAL A 93 5.61 10.26 14.96
C VAL A 93 5.08 11.68 15.10
N ASP A 94 5.25 12.28 16.28
CA ASP A 94 4.85 13.66 16.51
C ASP A 94 5.78 14.63 15.73
N LYS A 95 5.32 15.84 15.48
CA LYS A 95 6.13 16.83 14.77
C LYS A 95 7.38 17.17 15.59
N GLY A 96 8.56 17.04 14.99
CA GLY A 96 9.84 17.24 15.68
C GLY A 96 10.33 16.00 16.42
N GLY A 97 9.59 14.89 16.42
CA GLY A 97 9.96 13.62 17.05
C GLY A 97 11.03 12.85 16.28
N GLN A 98 11.36 11.65 16.76
CA GLN A 98 12.44 10.82 16.24
C GLN A 98 11.90 9.53 15.58
N ILE A 99 12.48 9.15 14.45
CA ILE A 99 12.13 7.93 13.75
C ILE A 99 13.37 7.11 13.40
N LEU A 100 13.26 5.76 13.55
CA LEU A 100 14.26 4.81 13.08
C LEU A 100 13.86 4.27 11.72
N VAL A 101 14.69 4.47 10.68
CA VAL A 101 14.33 4.12 9.31
C VAL A 101 15.41 3.29 8.61
N ALA A 102 15.00 2.32 7.81
CA ALA A 102 15.90 1.62 6.90
C ALA A 102 16.44 2.60 5.86
N ARG A 103 17.77 2.63 5.66
CA ARG A 103 18.42 3.60 4.76
C ARG A 103 18.03 3.40 3.28
N ASN A 104 17.64 2.19 2.91
CA ASN A 104 17.14 1.83 1.57
C ASN A 104 15.63 2.07 1.39
N CYS A 105 14.99 2.86 2.27
CA CYS A 105 13.57 3.16 2.16
C CYS A 105 13.25 4.06 0.95
N HIS A 106 11.98 4.05 0.54
CA HIS A 106 11.49 4.89 -0.54
C HIS A 106 11.62 6.39 -0.19
N LYS A 107 11.85 7.23 -1.21
CA LYS A 107 11.99 8.69 -1.05
C LYS A 107 10.83 9.37 -0.30
N ALA A 108 9.63 8.81 -0.31
CA ALA A 108 8.49 9.33 0.44
C ALA A 108 8.75 9.35 1.95
N VAL A 109 9.58 8.46 2.49
CA VAL A 109 9.99 8.47 3.90
C VAL A 109 10.81 9.71 4.22
N TYR A 110 11.78 10.04 3.36
CA TYR A 110 12.58 11.28 3.51
C TYR A 110 11.72 12.55 3.37
N HIS A 111 10.69 12.50 2.49
CA HIS A 111 9.72 13.60 2.39
C HIS A 111 8.91 13.73 3.69
N ALA A 112 8.48 12.62 4.31
CA ALA A 112 7.78 12.66 5.58
C ALA A 112 8.67 13.24 6.70
N ILE A 113 9.93 12.82 6.79
CA ILE A 113 10.93 13.36 7.72
C ILE A 113 11.05 14.88 7.55
N TYR A 114 11.22 15.34 6.32
CA TYR A 114 11.32 16.77 6.01
C TYR A 114 10.04 17.54 6.36
N LEU A 115 8.87 17.07 5.93
CA LEU A 115 7.60 17.76 6.13
C LEU A 115 7.18 17.82 7.61
N ARG A 116 7.60 16.84 8.40
CA ARG A 116 7.27 16.73 9.81
C ARG A 116 8.38 17.25 10.73
N ASP A 117 9.50 17.73 10.14
CA ASP A 117 10.66 18.22 10.89
C ASP A 117 11.23 17.17 11.87
N LEU A 118 11.30 15.88 11.39
CA LEU A 118 11.71 14.76 12.24
C LEU A 118 13.21 14.62 12.31
N GLY A 119 13.71 14.24 13.50
CA GLY A 119 15.02 13.59 13.61
C GLY A 119 14.93 12.16 13.05
N ALA A 120 16.01 11.69 12.40
CA ALA A 120 16.03 10.36 11.82
C ALA A 120 17.34 9.64 12.13
N THR A 121 17.21 8.45 12.71
CA THR A 121 18.30 7.48 12.85
C THR A 121 18.17 6.46 11.72
N TYR A 122 19.29 6.08 11.08
CA TYR A 122 19.29 5.22 9.91
C TYR A 122 19.90 3.85 10.20
N ILE A 123 19.15 2.79 9.87
CA ILE A 123 19.68 1.42 9.83
C ILE A 123 20.11 1.11 8.40
N TYR A 124 21.35 0.69 8.24
CA TYR A 124 21.87 0.24 6.95
C TYR A 124 21.59 -1.26 6.79
N PRO A 125 20.95 -1.68 5.66
CA PRO A 125 20.83 -3.10 5.36
C PRO A 125 22.20 -3.71 5.15
N HIS A 126 22.29 -5.02 5.38
CA HIS A 126 23.48 -5.77 4.99
C HIS A 126 23.56 -5.80 3.47
N GLU A 127 24.72 -5.49 2.90
CA GLU A 127 24.97 -5.62 1.46
C GLU A 127 25.49 -7.02 1.14
N ASP A 128 24.90 -7.71 0.17
CA ASP A 128 25.48 -8.94 -0.38
C ASP A 128 26.63 -8.57 -1.33
N PRO A 129 27.89 -8.88 -0.96
CA PRO A 129 29.04 -8.45 -1.74
C PRO A 129 29.18 -9.17 -3.09
N LYS A 130 28.47 -10.31 -3.30
CA LYS A 130 28.53 -11.06 -4.55
C LYS A 130 27.52 -10.54 -5.56
N LEU A 131 26.33 -10.16 -5.07
CA LEU A 131 25.23 -9.70 -5.91
C LEU A 131 25.16 -8.17 -6.01
N GLY A 132 25.80 -7.44 -5.08
CA GLY A 132 25.75 -5.98 -5.03
C GLY A 132 24.36 -5.44 -4.71
N ILE A 133 23.54 -6.20 -3.96
CA ILE A 133 22.17 -5.82 -3.57
C ILE A 133 22.05 -5.64 -2.07
N ASN A 134 21.07 -4.83 -1.66
CA ASN A 134 20.74 -4.68 -0.25
C ASN A 134 20.01 -5.92 0.27
N GLY A 135 20.47 -6.47 1.38
CA GLY A 135 19.80 -7.51 2.15
C GLY A 135 18.66 -6.98 3.02
N GLY A 136 18.16 -7.83 3.91
CA GLY A 136 17.16 -7.45 4.91
C GLY A 136 17.75 -6.62 6.06
N ILE A 137 16.85 -6.05 6.86
CA ILE A 137 17.20 -5.39 8.13
C ILE A 137 17.33 -6.43 9.23
N SER A 138 18.41 -6.35 10.02
CA SER A 138 18.63 -7.25 11.15
C SER A 138 17.80 -6.83 12.37
N PRO A 139 17.05 -7.76 13.01
CA PRO A 139 16.35 -7.48 14.27
C PRO A 139 17.30 -7.01 15.39
N SER A 140 18.51 -7.56 15.48
CA SER A 140 19.50 -7.15 16.48
C SER A 140 20.01 -5.72 16.26
N CYS A 141 20.10 -5.24 15.02
CA CYS A 141 20.40 -3.84 14.75
C CYS A 141 19.25 -2.93 15.19
N VAL A 142 17.99 -3.31 14.96
CA VAL A 142 16.84 -2.56 15.46
C VAL A 142 16.89 -2.46 16.98
N GLU A 143 17.12 -3.58 17.67
CA GLU A 143 17.23 -3.63 19.13
C GLU A 143 18.33 -2.69 19.66
N MET A 144 19.52 -2.76 19.07
CA MET A 144 20.66 -1.90 19.45
C MET A 144 20.30 -0.41 19.34
N TYR A 145 19.71 0.01 18.21
CA TYR A 145 19.34 1.40 17.99
C TYR A 145 18.24 1.87 18.93
N LEU A 146 17.24 1.03 19.21
CA LEU A 146 16.16 1.38 20.15
C LEU A 146 16.66 1.45 21.60
N ALA A 147 17.60 0.59 22.00
CA ALA A 147 18.21 0.61 23.31
C ALA A 147 19.07 1.88 23.55
N GLU A 148 19.75 2.36 22.51
CA GLU A 148 20.62 3.54 22.57
C GLU A 148 19.85 4.86 22.39
N ASN A 149 18.64 4.83 21.81
CA ASN A 149 17.86 6.03 21.46
C ASN A 149 16.40 5.89 21.94
N PRO A 150 16.14 6.07 23.23
CA PRO A 150 14.80 5.88 23.83
C PRO A 150 13.75 6.91 23.36
N GLU A 151 14.17 7.97 22.67
CA GLU A 151 13.31 9.01 22.08
C GLU A 151 12.69 8.60 20.74
N ILE A 152 13.06 7.44 20.17
CA ILE A 152 12.48 6.96 18.91
C ILE A 152 11.02 6.58 19.12
N GLU A 153 10.13 7.17 18.31
CA GLU A 153 8.69 7.01 18.39
C GLU A 153 8.13 5.95 17.44
N ALA A 154 8.88 5.58 16.36
CA ALA A 154 8.48 4.56 15.42
C ALA A 154 9.67 3.95 14.67
N VAL A 155 9.51 2.71 14.19
CA VAL A 155 10.43 2.05 13.26
C VAL A 155 9.75 1.94 11.90
N LEU A 156 10.49 2.26 10.82
CA LEU A 156 10.02 2.05 9.45
C LEU A 156 11.05 1.25 8.65
N ILE A 157 10.62 0.13 8.06
CA ILE A 157 11.42 -0.69 7.16
C ILE A 157 10.72 -0.89 5.81
N THR A 158 11.50 -1.26 4.77
CA THR A 158 10.98 -1.69 3.48
C THR A 158 11.19 -3.19 3.34
N SER A 159 10.10 -3.95 3.22
CA SER A 159 10.11 -5.40 3.06
C SER A 159 8.87 -5.85 2.29
N PRO A 160 9.03 -6.46 1.08
CA PRO A 160 10.29 -6.74 0.41
C PRO A 160 11.00 -5.48 -0.10
N THR A 161 12.31 -5.57 -0.29
CA THR A 161 13.10 -4.53 -0.98
C THR A 161 12.75 -4.51 -2.48
N TYR A 162 13.30 -3.53 -3.22
CA TYR A 162 13.16 -3.49 -4.69
C TYR A 162 13.69 -4.78 -5.36
N ASP A 163 14.75 -5.37 -4.81
CA ASP A 163 15.37 -6.59 -5.30
C ASP A 163 14.67 -7.88 -4.82
N GLY A 164 13.58 -7.76 -4.05
CA GLY A 164 12.77 -8.88 -3.57
C GLY A 164 13.24 -9.49 -2.24
N ILE A 165 14.16 -8.85 -1.52
CA ILE A 165 14.64 -9.36 -0.22
C ILE A 165 13.64 -9.04 0.89
N VAL A 166 13.29 -10.06 1.67
CA VAL A 166 12.37 -9.96 2.81
C VAL A 166 13.16 -9.96 4.12
N SER A 167 12.82 -9.05 5.03
CA SER A 167 13.35 -9.00 6.39
C SER A 167 12.58 -9.95 7.33
N ASP A 168 13.18 -10.33 8.46
CA ASP A 168 12.46 -11.04 9.53
C ASP A 168 11.54 -10.08 10.28
N VAL A 169 10.40 -9.75 9.61
CA VAL A 169 9.42 -8.77 10.11
C VAL A 169 8.87 -9.17 11.48
N ALA A 170 8.65 -10.47 11.73
CA ALA A 170 8.10 -10.94 13.00
C ALA A 170 9.02 -10.59 14.17
N LYS A 171 10.31 -10.88 14.04
CA LYS A 171 11.29 -10.54 15.08
C LYS A 171 11.50 -9.03 15.23
N ILE A 172 11.47 -8.28 14.12
CA ILE A 172 11.56 -6.82 14.18
C ILE A 172 10.34 -6.24 14.91
N ALA A 173 9.16 -6.77 14.68
CA ALA A 173 7.94 -6.36 15.39
C ALA A 173 8.04 -6.67 16.89
N GLU A 174 8.49 -7.88 17.27
CA GLU A 174 8.72 -8.23 18.68
C GLU A 174 9.66 -7.25 19.36
N VAL A 175 10.78 -6.94 18.71
CA VAL A 175 11.78 -5.97 19.22
C VAL A 175 11.14 -4.58 19.35
N ALA A 176 10.53 -4.04 18.31
CA ALA A 176 9.91 -2.72 18.35
C ALA A 176 8.86 -2.62 19.47
N HIS A 177 8.02 -3.64 19.60
CA HIS A 177 6.99 -3.70 20.64
C HIS A 177 7.56 -3.84 22.05
N HIS A 178 8.69 -4.53 22.22
CA HIS A 178 9.40 -4.60 23.51
C HIS A 178 9.80 -3.20 24.00
N TYR A 179 10.22 -2.31 23.10
CA TYR A 179 10.53 -0.91 23.39
C TYR A 179 9.30 0.02 23.34
N GLY A 180 8.10 -0.53 23.11
CA GLY A 180 6.85 0.24 23.11
C GLY A 180 6.60 1.07 21.86
N VAL A 181 7.39 0.90 20.79
CA VAL A 181 7.27 1.66 19.54
C VAL A 181 6.57 0.84 18.43
N PRO A 182 5.78 1.49 17.57
CA PRO A 182 5.14 0.81 16.43
C PRO A 182 6.12 0.53 15.30
N LEU A 183 5.82 -0.54 14.55
CA LEU A 183 6.51 -0.92 13.31
C LEU A 183 5.65 -0.59 12.09
N ILE A 184 6.18 0.25 11.20
CA ILE A 184 5.62 0.54 9.88
C ILE A 184 6.41 -0.25 8.84
N VAL A 185 5.71 -1.01 7.99
CA VAL A 185 6.33 -1.75 6.89
C VAL A 185 5.86 -1.22 5.55
N ASP A 186 6.80 -0.68 4.78
CA ASP A 186 6.58 -0.42 3.35
C ASP A 186 6.69 -1.73 2.59
N GLU A 187 5.54 -2.37 2.38
CA GLU A 187 5.36 -3.60 1.61
C GLU A 187 4.85 -3.31 0.19
N ALA A 188 5.28 -2.19 -0.40
CA ALA A 188 4.80 -1.75 -1.71
C ALA A 188 5.02 -2.78 -2.83
N HIS A 189 6.03 -3.64 -2.73
CA HIS A 189 6.32 -4.70 -3.68
C HIS A 189 5.72 -6.07 -3.29
N GLY A 190 5.03 -6.18 -2.14
CA GLY A 190 4.46 -7.40 -1.59
C GLY A 190 2.92 -7.44 -1.55
N ALA A 191 2.21 -6.57 -2.30
CA ALA A 191 0.75 -6.51 -2.25
C ALA A 191 0.06 -7.85 -2.59
N HIS A 192 0.73 -8.74 -3.28
CA HIS A 192 0.24 -10.08 -3.66
C HIS A 192 0.52 -11.16 -2.61
N PHE A 193 1.35 -10.90 -1.59
CA PHE A 193 1.80 -11.92 -0.63
C PHE A 193 0.63 -12.63 0.07
N ARG A 194 -0.45 -11.92 0.35
CA ARG A 194 -1.62 -12.49 1.03
C ARG A 194 -2.40 -13.52 0.21
N PHE A 195 -2.22 -13.55 -1.12
CA PHE A 195 -3.10 -14.27 -2.03
C PHE A 195 -2.56 -15.61 -2.53
N SER A 196 -1.38 -16.04 -2.09
CA SER A 196 -0.85 -17.37 -2.40
C SER A 196 0.25 -17.76 -1.40
N ASP A 197 0.22 -19.01 -0.93
CA ASP A 197 1.22 -19.59 -0.04
C ASP A 197 2.60 -19.79 -0.71
N TYR A 198 2.69 -19.58 -2.01
CA TYR A 198 3.97 -19.58 -2.74
C TYR A 198 4.86 -18.40 -2.34
N PHE A 199 4.27 -17.29 -1.92
CA PHE A 199 4.98 -16.08 -1.55
C PHE A 199 5.24 -16.01 -0.04
N PRO A 200 6.17 -15.13 0.39
CA PRO A 200 6.35 -14.87 1.82
C PRO A 200 5.07 -14.42 2.51
N VAL A 201 4.98 -14.66 3.82
CA VAL A 201 3.88 -14.15 4.64
C VAL A 201 3.93 -12.63 4.68
N SER A 202 2.80 -11.97 4.47
CA SER A 202 2.70 -10.51 4.52
C SER A 202 3.02 -9.96 5.91
N ALA A 203 3.65 -8.80 5.95
CA ALA A 203 3.97 -8.06 7.17
C ALA A 203 2.76 -7.85 8.08
N ALA A 204 1.56 -7.77 7.50
CA ALA A 204 0.31 -7.63 8.23
C ALA A 204 0.00 -8.82 9.16
N GLN A 205 0.45 -10.02 8.82
CA GLN A 205 0.32 -11.23 9.64
C GLN A 205 1.53 -11.46 10.55
N LEU A 206 2.61 -10.69 10.37
CA LEU A 206 3.85 -10.82 11.10
C LEU A 206 4.04 -9.79 12.22
N GLY A 207 2.96 -9.07 12.58
CA GLY A 207 2.96 -8.17 13.71
C GLY A 207 3.31 -6.71 13.39
N ALA A 208 3.44 -6.32 12.12
CA ALA A 208 3.53 -4.91 11.76
C ALA A 208 2.26 -4.15 12.17
N ASP A 209 2.41 -2.90 12.64
CA ASP A 209 1.29 -2.06 13.10
C ASP A 209 0.61 -1.32 11.95
N VAL A 210 1.41 -0.92 10.95
CA VAL A 210 0.91 -0.38 9.68
C VAL A 210 1.68 -1.03 8.54
N VAL A 211 0.93 -1.47 7.52
CA VAL A 211 1.48 -2.02 6.28
C VAL A 211 0.97 -1.22 5.09
N ILE A 212 1.86 -0.92 4.15
CA ILE A 212 1.55 -0.11 2.98
C ILE A 212 1.81 -0.91 1.71
N ASN A 213 0.78 -1.09 0.89
CA ASN A 213 0.86 -1.81 -0.37
C ASN A 213 0.64 -0.87 -1.57
N SER A 214 1.52 -0.95 -2.58
CA SER A 214 1.27 -0.41 -3.91
C SER A 214 0.55 -1.47 -4.74
N VAL A 215 -0.77 -1.49 -4.69
CA VAL A 215 -1.56 -2.54 -5.38
C VAL A 215 -1.36 -2.52 -6.91
N HIS A 216 -1.01 -1.37 -7.48
CA HIS A 216 -0.69 -1.24 -8.90
C HIS A 216 0.64 -1.86 -9.33
N LYS A 217 1.53 -2.24 -8.41
CA LYS A 217 2.84 -2.84 -8.77
C LYS A 217 2.74 -4.33 -9.04
N THR A 218 1.96 -5.04 -8.25
CA THR A 218 1.93 -6.52 -8.26
C THR A 218 0.53 -7.10 -8.39
N LEU A 219 -0.50 -6.25 -8.42
CA LEU A 219 -1.90 -6.63 -8.65
C LEU A 219 -2.48 -5.85 -9.85
N PRO A 220 -3.54 -6.33 -10.50
CA PRO A 220 -4.12 -5.71 -11.70
C PRO A 220 -4.94 -4.46 -11.38
N CYS A 221 -4.29 -3.44 -10.86
CA CYS A 221 -4.85 -2.13 -10.55
C CYS A 221 -4.23 -1.03 -11.41
N LEU A 222 -4.94 0.08 -11.58
CA LEU A 222 -4.42 1.25 -12.29
C LEU A 222 -3.26 1.88 -11.51
N THR A 223 -2.30 2.45 -12.22
CA THR A 223 -1.17 3.18 -11.63
C THR A 223 -1.65 4.22 -10.62
N GLN A 224 -0.86 4.47 -9.58
CA GLN A 224 -1.15 5.40 -8.48
C GLN A 224 -2.07 4.83 -7.39
N THR A 225 -2.63 3.63 -7.56
CA THR A 225 -3.44 3.00 -6.52
C THR A 225 -2.58 2.36 -5.43
N GLY A 226 -2.93 2.58 -4.20
CA GLY A 226 -2.32 1.99 -3.01
C GLY A 226 -3.36 1.71 -1.94
N VAL A 227 -2.97 0.90 -0.98
CA VAL A 227 -3.76 0.59 0.21
C VAL A 227 -2.84 0.70 1.43
N ILE A 228 -3.39 1.20 2.53
CA ILE A 228 -2.74 1.19 3.83
C ILE A 228 -3.59 0.39 4.82
N HIS A 229 -2.95 -0.53 5.51
CA HIS A 229 -3.56 -1.40 6.50
C HIS A 229 -3.17 -0.92 7.89
N LEU A 230 -4.16 -0.69 8.75
CA LEU A 230 -3.98 -0.46 10.18
C LEU A 230 -4.19 -1.80 10.90
N CYS A 231 -3.10 -2.38 11.41
CA CYS A 231 -3.10 -3.73 11.94
C CYS A 231 -3.19 -3.78 13.47
N SER A 232 -2.96 -2.64 14.17
CA SER A 232 -3.01 -2.57 15.63
C SER A 232 -3.48 -1.20 16.12
N GLU A 233 -3.68 -1.07 17.43
CA GLU A 233 -4.05 0.19 18.11
C GLU A 233 -2.83 1.05 18.51
N ARG A 234 -1.58 0.61 18.21
CA ARG A 234 -0.36 1.37 18.54
C ARG A 234 -0.25 2.68 17.77
N ILE A 235 -0.86 2.75 16.61
CA ILE A 235 -0.99 3.99 15.83
C ILE A 235 -2.45 4.44 15.85
N SER A 236 -2.69 5.69 16.24
CA SER A 236 -4.04 6.23 16.34
C SER A 236 -4.74 6.23 14.98
N ARG A 237 -5.89 5.57 14.91
CA ARG A 237 -6.79 5.55 13.76
C ARG A 237 -7.19 6.96 13.31
N GLU A 238 -7.52 7.82 14.27
CA GLU A 238 -7.94 9.19 14.01
C GLU A 238 -6.81 10.02 13.43
N LYS A 239 -5.57 9.89 13.98
CA LYS A 239 -4.38 10.54 13.41
C LYS A 239 -4.13 10.04 11.99
N LEU A 240 -4.19 8.73 11.74
CA LEU A 240 -3.98 8.15 10.41
C LEU A 240 -5.01 8.66 9.39
N LYS A 241 -6.29 8.63 9.72
CA LYS A 241 -7.38 9.15 8.86
C LYS A 241 -7.21 10.66 8.60
N ARG A 242 -6.79 11.44 9.60
CA ARG A 242 -6.52 12.86 9.43
C ARG A 242 -5.42 13.10 8.41
N PHE A 243 -4.30 12.37 8.50
CA PHE A 243 -3.18 12.57 7.59
C PHE A 243 -3.47 11.99 6.18
N LEU A 244 -4.25 10.93 6.07
CA LEU A 244 -4.75 10.47 4.77
C LEU A 244 -5.57 11.55 4.06
N ARG A 245 -6.40 12.32 4.80
CA ARG A 245 -7.13 13.46 4.22
C ARG A 245 -6.22 14.63 3.83
N ILE A 246 -5.14 14.87 4.59
CA ILE A 246 -4.20 15.96 4.32
C ILE A 246 -3.36 15.67 3.07
N TYR A 247 -2.94 14.41 2.90
CA TYR A 247 -2.03 14.02 1.82
C TYR A 247 -2.72 13.47 0.57
N GLN A 248 -4.03 13.48 0.53
CA GLN A 248 -4.81 13.12 -0.65
C GLN A 248 -5.66 14.30 -1.14
N SER A 249 -6.03 14.27 -2.44
CA SER A 249 -6.91 15.27 -3.03
C SER A 249 -8.27 15.29 -2.35
N SER A 250 -8.87 16.47 -2.22
CA SER A 250 -10.27 16.61 -1.78
C SER A 250 -11.28 16.07 -2.81
N SER A 251 -10.84 15.90 -4.07
CA SER A 251 -11.63 15.30 -5.14
C SER A 251 -10.90 14.03 -5.62
N PRO A 252 -11.00 12.91 -4.86
CA PRO A 252 -10.31 11.68 -5.18
C PRO A 252 -10.86 11.04 -6.45
N SER A 253 -9.98 10.48 -7.28
CA SER A 253 -10.38 9.81 -8.52
C SER A 253 -11.21 8.55 -8.26
N TYR A 254 -12.46 8.56 -8.67
CA TYR A 254 -13.34 7.37 -8.61
C TYR A 254 -12.91 6.28 -9.58
N ILE A 255 -12.25 6.63 -10.67
CA ILE A 255 -11.64 5.67 -11.61
C ILE A 255 -10.57 4.85 -10.90
N LEU A 256 -9.68 5.50 -10.14
CA LEU A 256 -8.64 4.81 -9.38
C LEU A 256 -9.25 3.94 -8.26
N MET A 257 -10.21 4.47 -7.51
CA MET A 257 -10.88 3.72 -6.45
C MET A 257 -11.64 2.51 -6.99
N SER A 258 -12.32 2.66 -8.13
CA SER A 258 -13.04 1.56 -8.77
C SER A 258 -12.10 0.48 -9.30
N SER A 259 -10.88 0.83 -9.70
CA SER A 259 -9.90 -0.16 -10.12
C SER A 259 -9.41 -1.02 -8.96
N ILE A 260 -9.28 -0.44 -7.76
CA ILE A 260 -8.97 -1.22 -6.54
C ILE A 260 -10.13 -2.17 -6.24
N ASP A 261 -11.36 -1.65 -6.21
CA ASP A 261 -12.56 -2.45 -5.93
C ASP A 261 -12.74 -3.61 -6.92
N ALA A 262 -12.57 -3.34 -8.22
CA ALA A 262 -12.62 -4.38 -9.27
C ALA A 262 -11.53 -5.44 -9.11
N CYS A 263 -10.31 -5.02 -8.75
CA CYS A 263 -9.21 -5.92 -8.47
C CYS A 263 -9.52 -6.83 -7.28
N MET A 264 -10.02 -6.28 -6.17
CA MET A 264 -10.36 -7.06 -4.97
C MET A 264 -11.50 -8.04 -5.24
N ASP A 265 -12.54 -7.63 -5.96
CA ASP A 265 -13.62 -8.54 -6.41
C ASP A 265 -13.09 -9.70 -7.27
N LYS A 266 -12.15 -9.40 -8.16
CA LYS A 266 -11.52 -10.43 -9.01
C LYS A 266 -10.66 -11.39 -8.18
N LEU A 267 -9.85 -10.88 -7.26
CA LEU A 267 -9.02 -11.71 -6.38
C LEU A 267 -9.86 -12.59 -5.46
N GLU A 268 -10.98 -12.11 -4.96
CA GLU A 268 -11.91 -12.90 -4.15
C GLU A 268 -12.53 -14.07 -4.93
N ARG A 269 -12.84 -13.88 -6.20
CA ARG A 269 -13.50 -14.89 -7.05
C ARG A 269 -12.55 -15.86 -7.75
N GLU A 270 -11.38 -15.37 -8.15
CA GLU A 270 -10.49 -16.04 -9.09
C GLU A 270 -9.02 -16.05 -8.62
N GLY A 271 -8.71 -15.50 -7.42
CA GLY A 271 -7.34 -15.28 -6.96
C GLY A 271 -6.52 -16.56 -6.90
N ASP A 272 -7.07 -17.63 -6.35
CA ASP A 272 -6.37 -18.92 -6.23
C ASP A 272 -5.95 -19.47 -7.61
N GLU A 273 -6.86 -19.47 -8.58
CA GLU A 273 -6.57 -19.93 -9.94
C GLU A 273 -5.55 -19.01 -10.64
N MET A 274 -5.72 -17.69 -10.51
CA MET A 274 -4.81 -16.70 -11.10
C MET A 274 -3.38 -16.87 -10.57
N PHE A 275 -3.21 -17.04 -9.28
CA PHE A 275 -1.88 -17.20 -8.67
C PHE A 275 -1.31 -18.58 -8.94
N GLN A 276 -2.10 -19.63 -9.01
CA GLN A 276 -1.60 -20.94 -9.42
C GLN A 276 -1.03 -20.89 -10.85
N VAL A 277 -1.75 -20.32 -11.80
CA VAL A 277 -1.26 -20.13 -13.19
C VAL A 277 0.00 -19.27 -13.21
N PHE A 278 0.05 -18.21 -12.40
CA PHE A 278 1.21 -17.33 -12.33
C PHE A 278 2.45 -18.07 -11.80
N THR A 279 2.32 -18.81 -10.70
CA THR A 279 3.45 -19.54 -10.07
C THR A 279 3.96 -20.66 -10.96
N ASP A 280 3.08 -21.41 -11.61
CA ASP A 280 3.45 -22.45 -12.60
C ASP A 280 4.25 -21.85 -13.78
N ASN A 281 3.85 -20.67 -14.26
CA ASN A 281 4.56 -19.97 -15.32
C ASN A 281 5.89 -19.40 -14.85
N LEU A 282 5.95 -18.89 -13.62
CA LEU A 282 7.18 -18.37 -13.00
C LEU A 282 8.23 -19.49 -12.86
N GLU A 283 7.84 -20.65 -12.35
CA GLU A 283 8.75 -21.81 -12.22
C GLU A 283 9.28 -22.27 -13.59
N LYS A 284 8.39 -22.33 -14.59
CA LYS A 284 8.83 -22.64 -15.96
C LYS A 284 9.83 -21.60 -16.49
N ALA A 285 9.54 -20.31 -16.29
CA ALA A 285 10.44 -19.24 -16.72
C ALA A 285 11.81 -19.33 -16.03
N LEU A 286 11.83 -19.54 -14.71
CA LEU A 286 13.06 -19.70 -13.95
C LEU A 286 13.86 -20.93 -14.39
N SER A 287 13.20 -22.06 -14.69
CA SER A 287 13.88 -23.25 -15.22
C SER A 287 14.53 -23.00 -16.59
N LEU A 288 13.87 -22.21 -17.46
CA LEU A 288 14.41 -21.84 -18.77
C LEU A 288 15.61 -20.91 -18.68
N ILE A 289 15.62 -19.98 -17.72
CA ILE A 289 16.76 -19.08 -17.47
C ILE A 289 17.99 -19.91 -17.09
N HIS A 290 17.84 -20.90 -16.21
CA HIS A 290 18.95 -21.80 -15.83
C HIS A 290 19.49 -22.66 -16.99
N ILE A 291 18.65 -23.00 -17.97
CA ILE A 291 19.05 -23.76 -19.16
C ILE A 291 19.75 -22.88 -20.20
N SER A 292 19.34 -21.61 -20.30
CA SER A 292 19.83 -20.67 -21.32
C SER A 292 21.06 -19.89 -20.91
N GLU A 293 21.49 -19.91 -19.64
CA GLU A 293 22.76 -19.32 -19.24
C GLU A 293 23.92 -20.20 -19.74
N PRO A 294 24.74 -19.72 -20.70
CA PRO A 294 25.96 -20.46 -21.04
C PRO A 294 26.86 -20.46 -19.80
N THR A 295 27.23 -21.64 -19.34
CA THR A 295 28.29 -21.83 -18.33
C THR A 295 29.50 -21.04 -18.78
N ARG A 296 29.69 -19.83 -18.22
CA ARG A 296 30.96 -19.11 -18.32
C ARG A 296 31.97 -19.87 -17.44
N HIS A 297 32.73 -20.70 -18.08
CA HIS A 297 33.94 -21.26 -17.49
C HIS A 297 35.04 -20.21 -17.41
#